data_da5dc6f6a86e195d4b72254c47af4bcd
#
_entry.id   da5dc6f6a86e195d4b72254c47af4bcd
#
_cell.length_a   1.000
_cell.length_b   1.000
_cell.length_c   1.000
_cell.angle_alpha   90.00
_cell.angle_beta   90.00
_cell.angle_gamma   90.00
#
_symmetry.space_group_name_H-M   'P 1'
#
loop_
_entity.id
_entity.type
_entity.pdbx_description
1 polymer ?
#
loop_
_entity_poly.entity_id
_entity_poly.type
_entity_poly.pdbx_seq_one_letter_code
_entity_poly.pdbx_strand_id
1 'polypeptide(L)'
;MPYIHFTDEQKLRANSVDLVEFLRRQGEKLIPSGRDKRLASDHSITVRGSEWYDHEAEEGGGPISFVQTFYGLSYPEAVTRLLGGEKGEVYQPAQKKEHEEPKEFALPPANQTMRRVYAYLLQQRHISREILNTFAQKGLIYESRELSKDKTKEYHNAVFVGTDEHGVARHAHKRGIYTQGKSYRGNVEGCDPRHSFHWTGSSERLYVFEAPIDLLAFLTLYPEDWQRHSYVALCGTAEHAMLWMLEQNPKLQKIILCLDHDAAGIEAAGRLTDILREHGYTQAAPLRSTNKDWDEDLKEQHGLEPQPPEEHPQLIVAGTICERIGAKCKAVRPEQASYQIPRLLQQYQNDLHWGRFERAMDHMETMSALALSVVLRECRQMGTVLTEEQGARFLQSHIHPHQNRGSLKTRATEIGMEFQSVLAKDAVGGIRTEVEKKATASAWLELAISCAKVPIKYCADELRRQQKEEKALLEAAQAMASY
;
A
#
# COMPACT_ATOMS: atom_id res chain seq x y z
N MET A 1 8.92 19.56 22.89
CA MET A 1 10.38 19.49 22.81
C MET A 1 10.78 19.68 21.35
N PRO A 2 11.89 20.35 21.03
CA PRO A 2 12.34 20.50 19.66
C PRO A 2 12.62 19.12 19.07
N TYR A 3 12.21 18.90 17.83
CA TYR A 3 12.45 17.66 17.10
C TYR A 3 13.92 17.64 16.64
N ILE A 4 14.66 16.61 17.03
CA ILE A 4 16.06 16.41 16.60
C ILE A 4 16.04 15.42 15.44
N HIS A 5 16.50 15.88 14.28
CA HIS A 5 16.62 15.06 13.09
C HIS A 5 18.01 14.46 12.99
N PHE A 6 18.08 13.14 12.76
CA PHE A 6 19.32 12.45 12.40
C PHE A 6 19.21 11.98 10.95
N THR A 7 20.31 12.13 10.21
CA THR A 7 20.40 11.58 8.85
C THR A 7 20.31 10.06 8.88
N ASP A 8 19.95 9.45 7.76
CA ASP A 8 19.87 7.98 7.68
C ASP A 8 21.25 7.33 7.88
N GLU A 9 22.32 8.01 7.48
CA GLU A 9 23.70 7.59 7.76
C GLU A 9 24.00 7.60 9.27
N GLN A 10 23.61 8.66 9.99
CA GLN A 10 23.77 8.72 11.45
C GLN A 10 22.98 7.62 12.16
N LYS A 11 21.74 7.36 11.75
CA LYS A 11 20.92 6.27 12.29
C LYS A 11 21.55 4.90 12.03
N LEU A 12 22.07 4.69 10.82
CA LEU A 12 22.75 3.45 10.45
C LEU A 12 24.03 3.25 11.27
N ARG A 13 24.84 4.26 11.42
CA ARG A 13 26.06 4.24 12.25
C ARG A 13 25.73 3.93 13.70
N ALA A 14 24.72 4.58 14.27
CA ALA A 14 24.26 4.32 15.64
C ALA A 14 23.77 2.87 15.82
N ASN A 15 23.02 2.33 14.86
CA ASN A 15 22.53 0.94 14.89
C ASN A 15 23.62 -0.11 14.57
N SER A 16 24.77 0.31 14.06
CA SER A 16 25.90 -0.56 13.76
C SER A 16 26.96 -0.58 14.87
N VAL A 17 26.75 0.13 15.97
CA VAL A 17 27.68 0.15 17.11
C VAL A 17 27.76 -1.24 17.74
N ASP A 18 28.99 -1.73 17.94
CA ASP A 18 29.22 -2.97 18.68
C ASP A 18 28.90 -2.76 20.17
N LEU A 19 27.82 -3.40 20.64
CA LEU A 19 27.35 -3.29 22.02
C LEU A 19 28.33 -3.86 23.03
N VAL A 20 29.12 -4.86 22.66
CA VAL A 20 30.14 -5.43 23.55
C VAL A 20 31.23 -4.40 23.84
N GLU A 21 31.71 -3.69 22.80
CA GLU A 21 32.67 -2.62 22.95
C GLU A 21 32.07 -1.39 23.65
N PHE A 22 30.85 -1.00 23.27
CA PHE A 22 30.14 0.11 23.88
C PHE A 22 29.98 -0.10 25.41
N LEU A 23 29.49 -1.26 25.82
CA LEU A 23 29.28 -1.59 27.24
C LEU A 23 30.58 -1.64 28.03
N ARG A 24 31.68 -2.18 27.46
CA ARG A 24 33.00 -2.14 28.08
C ARG A 24 33.51 -0.72 28.32
N ARG A 25 33.29 0.20 27.36
CA ARG A 25 33.63 1.61 27.51
C ARG A 25 32.77 2.33 28.56
N GLN A 26 31.55 1.83 28.81
CA GLN A 26 30.66 2.32 29.88
C GLN A 26 31.02 1.70 31.25
N GLY A 27 31.99 0.81 31.31
CA GLY A 27 32.39 0.14 32.57
C GLY A 27 31.57 -1.08 32.90
N GLU A 28 30.69 -1.55 32.00
CA GLU A 28 29.91 -2.76 32.24
C GLU A 28 30.78 -4.00 32.15
N LYS A 29 30.61 -4.90 33.15
CA LYS A 29 31.30 -6.18 33.19
C LYS A 29 30.48 -7.22 32.41
N LEU A 30 31.12 -7.83 31.42
CA LEU A 30 30.49 -8.84 30.56
C LEU A 30 31.05 -10.24 30.85
N ILE A 31 30.14 -11.22 30.99
CA ILE A 31 30.45 -12.63 31.26
C ILE A 31 30.29 -13.42 29.95
N PRO A 32 31.22 -14.33 29.59
CA PRO A 32 31.04 -15.22 28.45
C PRO A 32 29.80 -16.13 28.61
N SER A 33 28.97 -16.20 27.55
CA SER A 33 27.78 -17.06 27.50
C SER A 33 27.67 -17.71 26.11
N GLY A 34 28.42 -18.78 25.89
CA GLY A 34 28.54 -19.43 24.59
C GLY A 34 29.16 -18.49 23.56
N ARG A 35 28.39 -18.16 22.49
CA ARG A 35 28.80 -17.19 21.44
C ARG A 35 28.50 -15.74 21.82
N ASP A 36 27.71 -15.54 22.89
CA ASP A 36 27.25 -14.23 23.35
C ASP A 36 28.05 -13.72 24.53
N LYS A 37 27.82 -12.48 24.91
CA LYS A 37 28.24 -11.92 26.17
C LYS A 37 27.02 -11.59 27.00
N ARG A 38 27.07 -11.89 28.28
CA ARG A 38 25.98 -11.63 29.24
C ARG A 38 26.40 -10.48 30.15
N LEU A 39 25.46 -9.59 30.49
CA LEU A 39 25.74 -8.53 31.45
C LEU A 39 25.92 -9.16 32.84
N ALA A 40 26.92 -8.67 33.59
CA ALA A 40 27.11 -9.11 34.98
C ALA A 40 26.13 -8.42 35.93
N SER A 41 25.64 -7.26 35.58
CA SER A 41 24.63 -6.48 36.29
C SER A 41 23.22 -7.05 36.13
N ASP A 42 22.96 -7.70 34.98
CA ASP A 42 21.68 -8.33 34.69
C ASP A 42 21.89 -9.57 33.80
N HIS A 43 21.71 -10.74 34.44
CA HIS A 43 21.98 -12.04 33.82
C HIS A 43 20.90 -12.46 32.81
N SER A 44 19.77 -11.77 32.71
CA SER A 44 18.76 -12.03 31.69
C SER A 44 19.22 -11.53 30.32
N ILE A 45 20.16 -10.57 30.27
CA ILE A 45 20.53 -9.85 29.08
C ILE A 45 21.78 -10.42 28.45
N THR A 46 21.66 -10.72 27.15
CA THR A 46 22.78 -11.13 26.31
C THR A 46 23.01 -10.11 25.16
N VAL A 47 24.28 -9.91 24.79
CA VAL A 47 24.70 -9.03 23.69
C VAL A 47 25.65 -9.76 22.74
N ARG A 48 25.53 -9.47 21.43
CA ARG A 48 26.42 -9.97 20.37
C ARG A 48 26.55 -8.93 19.28
N GLY A 49 27.74 -8.39 19.08
CA GLY A 49 27.95 -7.31 18.10
C GLY A 49 26.97 -6.16 18.32
N SER A 50 26.16 -5.84 17.35
CA SER A 50 25.13 -4.81 17.43
C SER A 50 23.74 -5.30 17.87
N GLU A 51 23.64 -6.46 18.50
CA GLU A 51 22.35 -7.03 18.92
C GLU A 51 22.35 -7.32 20.43
N TRP A 52 21.18 -7.18 21.05
CA TRP A 52 20.92 -7.54 22.43
C TRP A 52 19.62 -8.33 22.58
N TYR A 53 19.53 -9.14 23.61
CA TYR A 53 18.32 -9.86 23.97
C TYR A 53 18.19 -10.03 25.47
N ASP A 54 17.01 -9.72 26.00
CA ASP A 54 16.60 -9.99 27.37
C ASP A 54 15.77 -11.28 27.40
N HIS A 55 16.28 -12.29 28.09
CA HIS A 55 15.64 -13.59 28.18
C HIS A 55 14.48 -13.63 29.19
N GLU A 56 14.38 -12.66 30.09
CA GLU A 56 13.29 -12.55 31.07
C GLU A 56 12.10 -11.78 30.45
N ALA A 57 12.37 -10.66 29.82
CA ALA A 57 11.33 -9.85 29.13
C ALA A 57 10.98 -10.39 27.74
N GLU A 58 11.75 -11.36 27.20
CA GLU A 58 11.64 -11.87 25.83
C GLU A 58 11.72 -10.77 24.75
N GLU A 59 12.48 -9.71 25.04
CA GLU A 59 12.68 -8.57 24.15
C GLU A 59 14.13 -8.48 23.69
N GLY A 60 14.33 -7.85 22.50
CA GLY A 60 15.65 -7.64 21.95
C GLY A 60 15.64 -6.59 20.84
N GLY A 61 16.84 -6.27 20.34
CA GLY A 61 16.94 -5.28 19.28
C GLY A 61 18.35 -4.81 18.99
N GLY A 62 18.46 -3.64 18.37
CA GLY A 62 19.75 -2.99 18.04
C GLY A 62 20.23 -2.05 19.15
N PRO A 63 21.41 -1.39 18.94
CA PRO A 63 22.03 -0.53 19.93
C PRO A 63 21.16 0.63 20.40
N ILE A 64 20.37 1.23 19.50
CA ILE A 64 19.50 2.36 19.88
C ILE A 64 18.45 1.88 20.88
N SER A 65 17.76 0.77 20.61
CA SER A 65 16.75 0.23 21.53
C SER A 65 17.38 -0.22 22.86
N PHE A 66 18.59 -0.79 22.83
CA PHE A 66 19.34 -1.10 24.03
C PHE A 66 19.53 0.12 24.92
N VAL A 67 20.06 1.19 24.35
CA VAL A 67 20.35 2.42 25.11
C VAL A 67 19.07 3.10 25.61
N GLN A 68 17.99 3.05 24.85
CA GLN A 68 16.69 3.54 25.32
C GLN A 68 16.17 2.73 26.53
N THR A 69 16.21 1.41 26.45
CA THR A 69 15.66 0.51 27.49
C THR A 69 16.50 0.55 28.77
N PHE A 70 17.82 0.38 28.66
CA PHE A 70 18.69 0.20 29.82
C PHE A 70 19.21 1.50 30.45
N TYR A 71 19.28 2.56 29.67
CA TYR A 71 19.70 3.87 30.21
C TYR A 71 18.53 4.84 30.36
N GLY A 72 17.29 4.46 30.01
CA GLY A 72 16.11 5.31 30.11
C GLY A 72 16.17 6.57 29.24
N LEU A 73 16.93 6.54 28.14
CA LEU A 73 17.15 7.69 27.28
C LEU A 73 16.08 7.80 26.20
N SER A 74 15.75 9.03 25.81
CA SER A 74 14.94 9.27 24.64
C SER A 74 15.70 8.85 23.36
N TYR A 75 14.98 8.63 22.25
CA TYR A 75 15.58 8.25 20.98
C TYR A 75 16.72 9.20 20.54
N PRO A 76 16.56 10.54 20.58
CA PRO A 76 17.65 11.45 20.24
C PRO A 76 18.87 11.35 21.15
N GLU A 77 18.65 11.17 22.45
CA GLU A 77 19.74 11.00 23.41
C GLU A 77 20.49 9.68 23.20
N ALA A 78 19.76 8.60 22.90
CA ALA A 78 20.34 7.30 22.62
C ALA A 78 21.21 7.34 21.36
N VAL A 79 20.72 7.92 20.26
CA VAL A 79 21.49 8.08 19.02
C VAL A 79 22.73 8.95 19.26
N THR A 80 22.59 10.09 19.93
CA THR A 80 23.72 10.99 20.26
C THR A 80 24.78 10.26 21.11
N ARG A 81 24.37 9.46 22.08
CA ARG A 81 25.28 8.71 22.95
C ARG A 81 26.06 7.64 22.19
N LEU A 82 25.39 6.91 21.30
CA LEU A 82 26.01 5.89 20.47
C LEU A 82 27.00 6.47 19.45
N LEU A 83 26.72 7.68 18.96
CA LEU A 83 27.60 8.42 18.03
C LEU A 83 28.72 9.20 18.75
N GLY A 84 28.95 8.95 20.04
CA GLY A 84 30.05 9.60 20.79
C GLY A 84 29.83 11.09 21.04
N GLY A 85 28.58 11.56 21.08
CA GLY A 85 28.22 12.94 21.34
C GLY A 85 27.89 13.76 20.08
N GLU A 86 27.97 13.16 18.89
CA GLU A 86 27.52 13.80 17.65
C GLU A 86 26.00 14.05 17.73
N LYS A 87 25.63 15.33 17.68
CA LYS A 87 24.23 15.74 17.78
C LYS A 87 23.60 15.78 16.38
N GLY A 88 22.34 15.35 16.27
CA GLY A 88 21.54 15.59 15.10
C GLY A 88 21.21 17.09 14.93
N GLU A 89 20.75 17.47 13.76
CA GLU A 89 20.25 18.82 13.50
C GLU A 89 19.00 19.10 14.36
N VAL A 90 19.06 20.17 15.14
CA VAL A 90 17.93 20.63 15.94
C VAL A 90 16.97 21.36 14.99
N TYR A 91 15.94 20.72 14.57
CA TYR A 91 14.80 21.39 13.96
C TYR A 91 14.00 22.04 15.07
N GLN A 92 13.95 23.36 15.10
CA GLN A 92 12.89 24.02 15.82
C GLN A 92 11.59 23.45 15.25
N PRO A 93 10.62 22.98 16.11
CA PRO A 93 9.34 22.60 15.59
C PRO A 93 8.89 23.77 14.72
N ALA A 94 8.58 23.48 13.46
CA ALA A 94 7.90 24.45 12.62
C ALA A 94 6.82 25.01 13.53
N GLN A 95 6.88 26.33 13.83
CA GLN A 95 5.86 26.96 14.66
C GLN A 95 4.56 26.37 14.17
N LYS A 96 3.82 25.64 15.05
CA LYS A 96 2.48 25.21 14.70
C LYS A 96 1.89 26.47 14.10
N LYS A 97 1.69 26.49 12.79
CA LYS A 97 0.91 27.54 12.17
C LYS A 97 -0.31 27.58 13.06
N GLU A 98 -0.47 28.69 13.81
CA GLU A 98 -1.71 28.97 14.50
C GLU A 98 -2.78 28.51 13.55
N HIS A 99 -3.76 27.73 14.04
CA HIS A 99 -4.84 27.21 13.22
C HIS A 99 -5.24 28.32 12.25
N GLU A 100 -4.67 28.30 11.04
CA GLU A 100 -5.24 29.09 9.96
C GLU A 100 -6.68 28.59 9.91
N GLU A 101 -7.61 29.45 10.17
CA GLU A 101 -9.03 29.14 10.02
C GLU A 101 -9.17 28.40 8.69
N PRO A 102 -9.91 27.27 8.63
CA PRO A 102 -10.03 26.48 7.41
C PRO A 102 -10.37 27.45 6.29
N LYS A 103 -9.47 27.62 5.32
CA LYS A 103 -9.70 28.56 4.23
C LYS A 103 -10.99 28.16 3.53
N GLU A 104 -11.89 29.11 3.41
CA GLU A 104 -13.16 28.90 2.74
C GLU A 104 -12.91 28.50 1.28
N PHE A 105 -13.52 27.40 0.84
CA PHE A 105 -13.40 26.94 -0.52
C PHE A 105 -13.97 27.96 -1.50
N ALA A 106 -13.18 28.36 -2.46
CA ALA A 106 -13.60 29.22 -3.57
C ALA A 106 -13.08 28.67 -4.91
N LEU A 107 -13.94 28.64 -5.91
CA LEU A 107 -13.53 28.25 -7.24
C LEU A 107 -12.49 29.24 -7.81
N PRO A 108 -11.44 28.77 -8.48
CA PRO A 108 -10.50 29.61 -9.21
C PRO A 108 -11.22 30.50 -10.22
N PRO A 109 -10.78 31.76 -10.40
CA PRO A 109 -11.43 32.68 -11.33
C PRO A 109 -11.43 32.14 -12.75
N ALA A 110 -12.63 32.12 -13.39
CA ALA A 110 -12.79 31.62 -14.73
C ALA A 110 -12.17 32.58 -15.74
N ASN A 111 -11.50 32.02 -16.75
CA ASN A 111 -11.10 32.78 -17.92
C ASN A 111 -12.31 33.09 -18.83
N GLN A 112 -12.22 34.16 -19.64
CA GLN A 112 -13.29 34.54 -20.58
C GLN A 112 -13.54 33.50 -21.69
N THR A 113 -12.55 32.68 -21.99
CA THR A 113 -12.63 31.62 -23.01
C THR A 113 -11.96 30.34 -22.52
N MET A 114 -12.35 29.21 -23.10
CA MET A 114 -11.74 27.89 -22.81
C MET A 114 -10.79 27.43 -23.93
N ARG A 115 -10.28 28.34 -24.78
CA ARG A 115 -9.51 27.95 -25.97
C ARG A 115 -8.28 27.09 -25.66
N ARG A 116 -7.55 27.45 -24.60
CA ARG A 116 -6.33 26.74 -24.22
C ARG A 116 -6.63 25.36 -23.61
N VAL A 117 -7.68 25.28 -22.79
CA VAL A 117 -8.13 24.01 -22.21
C VAL A 117 -8.67 23.09 -23.30
N TYR A 118 -9.44 23.62 -24.28
CA TYR A 118 -9.87 22.83 -25.43
C TYR A 118 -8.68 22.35 -26.27
N ALA A 119 -7.71 23.20 -26.55
CA ALA A 119 -6.50 22.79 -27.27
C ALA A 119 -5.74 21.69 -26.51
N TYR A 120 -5.58 21.86 -25.20
CA TYR A 120 -4.91 20.89 -24.35
C TYR A 120 -5.63 19.54 -24.31
N LEU A 121 -6.93 19.52 -24.00
CA LEU A 121 -7.68 18.28 -23.84
C LEU A 121 -7.95 17.57 -25.17
N LEU A 122 -8.22 18.31 -26.27
CA LEU A 122 -8.49 17.71 -27.57
C LEU A 122 -7.23 17.30 -28.34
N GLN A 123 -6.16 18.12 -28.28
CA GLN A 123 -4.99 17.92 -29.15
C GLN A 123 -3.83 17.18 -28.42
N GLN A 124 -3.72 17.34 -27.11
CA GLN A 124 -2.63 16.71 -26.35
C GLN A 124 -3.09 15.50 -25.55
N ARG A 125 -4.37 15.49 -25.12
CA ARG A 125 -4.96 14.39 -24.37
C ARG A 125 -5.94 13.57 -25.20
N HIS A 126 -6.20 13.98 -26.43
CA HIS A 126 -7.08 13.29 -27.39
C HIS A 126 -8.51 13.01 -26.89
N ILE A 127 -8.96 13.73 -25.85
CA ILE A 127 -10.31 13.58 -25.30
C ILE A 127 -11.35 13.92 -26.35
N SER A 128 -12.41 13.13 -26.45
CA SER A 128 -13.52 13.39 -27.37
C SER A 128 -14.13 14.77 -27.14
N ARG A 129 -14.35 15.50 -28.26
CA ARG A 129 -15.01 16.81 -28.22
C ARG A 129 -16.44 16.76 -27.66
N GLU A 130 -17.16 15.68 -27.93
CA GLU A 130 -18.53 15.48 -27.44
C GLU A 130 -18.54 15.35 -25.91
N ILE A 131 -17.66 14.53 -25.38
CA ILE A 131 -17.50 14.33 -23.92
C ILE A 131 -17.09 15.65 -23.28
N LEU A 132 -16.06 16.31 -23.79
CA LEU A 132 -15.61 17.61 -23.28
C LEU A 132 -16.72 18.66 -23.28
N ASN A 133 -17.47 18.76 -24.37
CA ASN A 133 -18.59 19.69 -24.46
C ASN A 133 -19.67 19.40 -23.42
N THR A 134 -19.98 18.14 -23.19
CA THR A 134 -21.00 17.74 -22.21
C THR A 134 -20.63 18.18 -20.77
N PHE A 135 -19.39 17.98 -20.37
CA PHE A 135 -18.92 18.41 -19.05
C PHE A 135 -18.76 19.95 -18.97
N ALA A 136 -18.27 20.57 -20.02
CA ALA A 136 -18.11 22.05 -20.08
C ALA A 136 -19.45 22.78 -20.00
N GLN A 137 -20.47 22.32 -20.74
CA GLN A 137 -21.82 22.90 -20.73
C GLN A 137 -22.48 22.81 -19.35
N LYS A 138 -22.13 21.81 -18.56
CA LYS A 138 -22.60 21.67 -17.16
C LYS A 138 -21.76 22.48 -16.16
N GLY A 139 -20.72 23.19 -16.62
CA GLY A 139 -19.81 23.94 -15.75
C GLY A 139 -18.85 23.08 -14.93
N LEU A 140 -18.77 21.77 -15.24
CA LEU A 140 -17.91 20.82 -14.53
C LEU A 140 -16.44 20.90 -15.00
N ILE A 141 -16.19 21.49 -16.17
CA ILE A 141 -14.84 21.75 -16.68
C ILE A 141 -14.80 23.19 -17.20
N TYR A 142 -13.79 23.94 -16.77
CA TYR A 142 -13.54 25.29 -17.29
C TYR A 142 -12.05 25.64 -17.26
N GLU A 143 -11.68 26.76 -17.91
CA GLU A 143 -10.33 27.33 -17.89
C GLU A 143 -10.23 28.36 -16.78
N SER A 144 -9.29 28.18 -15.79
CA SER A 144 -8.97 29.26 -14.86
C SER A 144 -7.87 30.16 -15.40
N ARG A 145 -7.90 31.43 -14.94
CA ARG A 145 -6.86 32.41 -15.15
C ARG A 145 -6.44 32.99 -13.81
N GLU A 146 -5.23 32.69 -13.41
CA GLU A 146 -4.67 33.09 -12.11
C GLU A 146 -3.36 33.85 -12.33
N LEU A 147 -3.10 34.86 -11.51
CA LEU A 147 -1.85 35.60 -11.51
C LEU A 147 -0.90 35.04 -10.41
N SER A 148 0.39 35.05 -10.69
CA SER A 148 1.39 34.79 -9.67
C SER A 148 1.31 35.83 -8.53
N LYS A 149 1.85 35.49 -7.35
CA LYS A 149 1.83 36.40 -6.17
C LYS A 149 2.42 37.78 -6.48
N ASP A 150 3.46 37.82 -7.30
CA ASP A 150 4.13 39.06 -7.76
C ASP A 150 3.46 39.70 -8.99
N LYS A 151 2.37 39.09 -9.51
CA LYS A 151 1.60 39.52 -10.69
C LYS A 151 2.41 39.57 -11.99
N THR A 152 3.59 38.95 -12.02
CA THR A 152 4.46 38.96 -13.21
C THR A 152 4.13 37.84 -14.20
N LYS A 153 3.48 36.76 -13.72
CA LYS A 153 3.15 35.59 -14.53
C LYS A 153 1.66 35.28 -14.43
N GLU A 154 1.13 34.79 -15.55
CA GLU A 154 -0.26 34.37 -15.70
C GLU A 154 -0.31 32.84 -15.86
N TYR A 155 -1.11 32.19 -15.05
CA TYR A 155 -1.31 30.74 -15.08
C TYR A 155 -2.69 30.39 -15.57
N HIS A 156 -2.75 29.46 -16.51
CA HIS A 156 -3.98 28.88 -17.00
C HIS A 156 -4.02 27.40 -16.62
N ASN A 157 -5.16 26.96 -16.09
CA ASN A 157 -5.36 25.57 -15.72
C ASN A 157 -6.69 25.06 -16.24
N ALA A 158 -6.76 23.78 -16.59
CA ALA A 158 -8.01 23.07 -16.67
C ALA A 158 -8.50 22.82 -15.25
N VAL A 159 -9.71 23.24 -14.92
CA VAL A 159 -10.36 23.07 -13.63
C VAL A 159 -11.47 22.05 -13.78
N PHE A 160 -11.42 21.00 -12.94
CA PHE A 160 -12.41 19.94 -12.86
C PHE A 160 -13.20 20.12 -11.56
N VAL A 161 -14.48 20.42 -11.69
CA VAL A 161 -15.34 20.79 -10.55
C VAL A 161 -16.12 19.59 -10.07
N GLY A 162 -16.12 19.42 -8.76
CA GLY A 162 -16.98 18.46 -8.07
C GLY A 162 -18.07 19.20 -7.28
N THR A 163 -19.28 18.68 -7.31
CA THR A 163 -20.46 19.29 -6.71
C THR A 163 -21.09 18.41 -5.64
N ASP A 164 -21.82 19.03 -4.70
CA ASP A 164 -22.69 18.27 -3.79
C ASP A 164 -24.00 17.85 -4.49
N GLU A 165 -24.90 17.19 -3.74
CA GLU A 165 -26.20 16.71 -4.20
C GLU A 165 -27.15 17.83 -4.68
N HIS A 166 -26.86 19.08 -4.31
CA HIS A 166 -27.61 20.27 -4.73
C HIS A 166 -26.98 20.96 -5.94
N GLY A 167 -25.90 20.41 -6.50
CA GLY A 167 -25.16 21.02 -7.60
C GLY A 167 -24.25 22.17 -7.20
N VAL A 168 -24.02 22.41 -5.92
CA VAL A 168 -23.11 23.45 -5.42
C VAL A 168 -21.67 22.92 -5.48
N ALA A 169 -20.77 23.71 -6.07
CA ALA A 169 -19.35 23.36 -6.11
C ALA A 169 -18.74 23.27 -4.72
N ARG A 170 -18.14 22.14 -4.38
CA ARG A 170 -17.46 21.86 -3.11
C ARG A 170 -16.01 21.42 -3.28
N HIS A 171 -15.65 21.03 -4.49
CA HIS A 171 -14.33 20.57 -4.83
C HIS A 171 -13.90 21.08 -6.20
N ALA A 172 -12.61 21.30 -6.37
CA ALA A 172 -12.03 21.55 -7.67
C ALA A 172 -10.60 21.02 -7.75
N HIS A 173 -10.31 20.30 -8.82
CA HIS A 173 -8.97 19.84 -9.15
C HIS A 173 -8.41 20.66 -10.30
N LYS A 174 -7.16 21.15 -10.19
CA LYS A 174 -6.48 21.92 -11.22
C LYS A 174 -5.41 21.10 -11.94
N ARG A 175 -5.38 21.21 -13.25
CA ARG A 175 -4.31 20.68 -14.10
C ARG A 175 -3.73 21.79 -14.94
N GLY A 176 -2.43 22.05 -14.77
CA GLY A 176 -1.70 23.01 -15.60
C GLY A 176 -1.65 22.55 -17.05
N ILE A 177 -1.93 23.48 -17.96
CA ILE A 177 -2.01 23.21 -19.40
C ILE A 177 -0.73 23.58 -20.16
N TYR A 178 0.32 23.96 -19.45
CA TYR A 178 1.62 24.24 -20.06
C TYR A 178 2.35 22.93 -20.36
N THR A 179 2.95 22.85 -21.53
CA THR A 179 3.65 21.68 -22.06
C THR A 179 5.14 21.66 -21.75
N GLN A 180 5.70 22.78 -21.30
CA GLN A 180 7.12 22.88 -20.97
C GLN A 180 7.32 22.86 -19.45
N GLY A 181 8.21 21.99 -18.98
CA GLY A 181 8.53 21.82 -17.58
C GLY A 181 7.55 20.91 -16.82
N LYS A 182 7.64 20.91 -15.49
CA LYS A 182 6.78 20.09 -14.63
C LYS A 182 5.36 20.63 -14.58
N SER A 183 4.40 19.86 -15.12
CA SER A 183 3.00 20.23 -15.13
C SER A 183 2.44 20.28 -13.68
N TYR A 184 1.73 21.38 -13.37
CA TYR A 184 1.05 21.52 -12.10
C TYR A 184 -0.18 20.60 -12.02
N ARG A 185 -0.39 19.96 -10.89
CA ARG A 185 -1.63 19.25 -10.53
C ARG A 185 -1.90 19.42 -9.04
N GLY A 186 -3.15 19.58 -8.66
CA GLY A 186 -3.50 19.67 -7.24
C GLY A 186 -4.95 20.11 -7.03
N ASN A 187 -5.45 19.78 -5.85
CA ASN A 187 -6.77 20.21 -5.40
C ASN A 187 -6.73 21.68 -4.95
N VAL A 188 -7.84 22.37 -5.10
CA VAL A 188 -7.99 23.75 -4.60
C VAL A 188 -8.08 23.71 -3.07
N GLU A 189 -7.42 24.64 -2.42
CA GLU A 189 -7.40 24.74 -0.96
C GLU A 189 -8.80 24.95 -0.39
N GLY A 190 -9.11 24.26 0.71
CA GLY A 190 -10.42 24.31 1.36
C GLY A 190 -11.51 23.46 0.70
N CYS A 191 -11.21 22.73 -0.39
CA CYS A 191 -12.19 21.84 -1.02
C CYS A 191 -12.52 20.62 -0.15
N ASP A 192 -13.74 20.11 -0.27
CA ASP A 192 -14.18 18.89 0.38
C ASP A 192 -13.89 17.66 -0.52
N PRO A 193 -13.01 16.73 -0.11
CA PRO A 193 -12.63 15.58 -0.91
C PRO A 193 -13.78 14.60 -1.18
N ARG A 194 -14.89 14.68 -0.45
CA ARG A 194 -16.07 13.85 -0.69
C ARG A 194 -16.75 14.18 -2.01
N HIS A 195 -16.72 15.44 -2.44
CA HIS A 195 -17.42 15.95 -3.60
C HIS A 195 -16.49 16.09 -4.81
N SER A 196 -15.60 15.12 -5.06
CA SER A 196 -14.67 15.21 -6.17
C SER A 196 -15.35 15.17 -7.55
N PHE A 197 -14.58 15.37 -8.62
CA PHE A 197 -15.10 15.40 -9.99
C PHE A 197 -15.83 14.10 -10.35
N HIS A 198 -17.10 14.18 -10.68
CA HIS A 198 -17.95 13.01 -10.91
C HIS A 198 -19.05 13.25 -11.95
N TRP A 199 -19.66 12.12 -12.37
CA TRP A 199 -20.88 12.07 -13.18
C TRP A 199 -21.81 11.03 -12.58
N THR A 200 -23.10 11.38 -12.39
CA THR A 200 -24.12 10.46 -11.90
C THR A 200 -25.03 10.02 -13.03
N GLY A 201 -25.06 8.73 -13.30
CA GLY A 201 -25.95 8.09 -14.27
C GLY A 201 -27.10 7.34 -13.61
N SER A 202 -27.85 6.58 -14.41
CA SER A 202 -29.05 5.86 -13.96
C SER A 202 -28.82 4.37 -13.69
N SER A 203 -27.65 3.80 -14.05
CA SER A 203 -27.34 2.39 -13.90
C SER A 203 -26.81 2.05 -12.49
N GLU A 204 -26.65 0.77 -12.24
CA GLU A 204 -26.08 0.24 -10.99
C GLU A 204 -24.53 0.25 -10.94
N ARG A 205 -23.85 0.79 -11.96
CA ARG A 205 -22.39 0.76 -12.10
C ARG A 205 -21.75 2.07 -11.71
N LEU A 206 -20.68 1.99 -10.90
CA LEU A 206 -19.78 3.08 -10.58
C LEU A 206 -18.37 2.74 -11.06
N TYR A 207 -17.78 3.60 -11.86
CA TYR A 207 -16.39 3.53 -12.27
C TYR A 207 -15.57 4.55 -11.49
N VAL A 208 -14.47 4.14 -10.90
CA VAL A 208 -13.64 4.94 -9.99
C VAL A 208 -12.25 5.11 -10.57
N PHE A 209 -11.80 6.36 -10.73
CA PHE A 209 -10.52 6.74 -11.34
C PHE A 209 -9.64 7.50 -10.35
N GLU A 210 -8.32 7.51 -10.59
CA GLU A 210 -7.40 8.31 -9.78
C GLU A 210 -7.50 9.80 -10.14
N ALA A 211 -7.56 10.15 -11.43
CA ALA A 211 -7.60 11.53 -11.89
C ALA A 211 -8.71 11.82 -12.93
N PRO A 212 -9.17 13.09 -13.03
CA PRO A 212 -10.20 13.49 -14.00
C PRO A 212 -9.83 13.22 -15.46
N ILE A 213 -8.54 13.31 -15.82
CA ILE A 213 -8.09 13.06 -17.20
C ILE A 213 -8.29 11.59 -17.56
N ASP A 214 -7.99 10.66 -16.67
CA ASP A 214 -8.17 9.24 -16.90
C ASP A 214 -9.65 8.87 -17.03
N LEU A 215 -10.52 9.49 -16.21
CA LEU A 215 -11.96 9.37 -16.39
C LEU A 215 -12.41 9.81 -17.78
N LEU A 216 -11.97 10.97 -18.25
CA LEU A 216 -12.34 11.49 -19.57
C LEU A 216 -11.74 10.65 -20.72
N ALA A 217 -10.53 10.15 -20.56
CA ALA A 217 -9.87 9.25 -21.49
C ALA A 217 -10.66 7.92 -21.58
N PHE A 218 -11.05 7.34 -20.48
CA PHE A 218 -11.90 6.14 -20.44
C PHE A 218 -13.23 6.35 -21.16
N LEU A 219 -13.91 7.48 -20.94
CA LEU A 219 -15.15 7.80 -21.64
C LEU A 219 -14.93 7.95 -23.14
N THR A 220 -13.77 8.45 -23.55
CA THR A 220 -13.39 8.60 -24.96
C THR A 220 -13.13 7.23 -25.61
N LEU A 221 -12.47 6.32 -24.90
CA LEU A 221 -12.21 4.95 -25.34
C LEU A 221 -13.50 4.12 -25.42
N TYR A 222 -14.44 4.34 -24.49
CA TYR A 222 -15.68 3.57 -24.34
C TYR A 222 -16.91 4.49 -24.34
N PRO A 223 -17.24 5.12 -25.50
CA PRO A 223 -18.29 6.15 -25.56
C PRO A 223 -19.72 5.59 -25.55
N GLU A 224 -19.91 4.28 -25.71
CA GLU A 224 -21.22 3.69 -25.79
C GLU A 224 -21.98 3.79 -24.46
N ASP A 225 -23.17 4.42 -24.49
CA ASP A 225 -24.07 4.54 -23.33
C ASP A 225 -23.43 5.11 -22.06
N TRP A 226 -22.28 5.81 -22.17
CA TRP A 226 -21.53 6.25 -20.99
C TRP A 226 -22.36 7.10 -20.03
N GLN A 227 -23.28 7.92 -20.51
CA GLN A 227 -24.12 8.77 -19.65
C GLN A 227 -25.04 7.98 -18.72
N ARG A 228 -25.27 6.70 -18.99
CA ARG A 228 -26.08 5.81 -18.14
C ARG A 228 -25.33 5.34 -16.88
N HIS A 229 -24.01 5.34 -16.90
CA HIS A 229 -23.18 4.89 -15.79
C HIS A 229 -22.73 6.06 -14.91
N SER A 230 -22.30 5.76 -13.70
CA SER A 230 -21.73 6.73 -12.78
C SER A 230 -20.20 6.64 -12.77
N TYR A 231 -19.55 7.78 -12.63
CA TYR A 231 -18.08 7.89 -12.66
C TYR A 231 -17.61 8.89 -11.62
N VAL A 232 -16.48 8.58 -10.97
CA VAL A 232 -15.83 9.50 -10.04
C VAL A 232 -14.33 9.45 -10.18
N ALA A 233 -13.68 10.62 -10.18
CA ALA A 233 -12.23 10.74 -10.06
C ALA A 233 -11.90 11.13 -8.61
N LEU A 234 -11.10 10.32 -7.93
CA LEU A 234 -10.75 10.54 -6.51
C LEU A 234 -9.85 11.77 -6.31
N CYS A 235 -9.18 12.24 -7.37
CA CYS A 235 -8.14 13.28 -7.34
C CYS A 235 -7.01 12.93 -6.35
N GLY A 236 -6.65 11.66 -6.31
CA GLY A 236 -5.76 10.94 -5.44
C GLY A 236 -6.21 9.50 -5.29
N THR A 237 -5.94 8.89 -4.15
CA THR A 237 -6.29 7.47 -3.89
C THR A 237 -7.20 7.27 -2.67
N ALA A 238 -7.71 8.36 -2.04
CA ALA A 238 -8.58 8.28 -0.87
C ALA A 238 -10.02 7.90 -1.25
N GLU A 239 -10.70 7.17 -0.37
CA GLU A 239 -12.04 6.58 -0.56
C GLU A 239 -13.20 7.57 -0.53
N HIS A 240 -12.99 8.78 -0.02
CA HIS A 240 -14.07 9.70 0.39
C HIS A 240 -15.12 9.97 -0.70
N ALA A 241 -14.68 10.29 -1.93
CA ALA A 241 -15.60 10.58 -3.03
C ALA A 241 -16.36 9.35 -3.52
N MET A 242 -15.70 8.19 -3.52
CA MET A 242 -16.34 6.92 -3.85
C MET A 242 -17.44 6.58 -2.84
N LEU A 243 -17.15 6.64 -1.55
CA LEU A 243 -18.11 6.33 -0.49
C LEU A 243 -19.29 7.30 -0.52
N TRP A 244 -19.03 8.60 -0.70
CA TRP A 244 -20.09 9.60 -0.83
C TRP A 244 -21.03 9.30 -2.03
N MET A 245 -20.49 8.94 -3.19
CA MET A 245 -21.30 8.55 -4.36
C MET A 245 -22.20 7.35 -4.07
N LEU A 246 -21.69 6.38 -3.30
CA LEU A 246 -22.45 5.18 -2.91
C LEU A 246 -23.54 5.50 -1.89
N GLU A 247 -23.27 6.39 -0.94
CA GLU A 247 -24.26 6.89 0.02
C GLU A 247 -25.41 7.65 -0.66
N GLN A 248 -25.09 8.52 -1.63
CA GLN A 248 -26.10 9.29 -2.37
C GLN A 248 -26.91 8.42 -3.34
N ASN A 249 -26.37 7.30 -3.80
CA ASN A 249 -26.98 6.45 -4.82
C ASN A 249 -27.01 4.97 -4.41
N PRO A 250 -27.95 4.54 -3.57
CA PRO A 250 -28.03 3.15 -3.10
C PRO A 250 -28.23 2.10 -4.21
N LYS A 251 -28.54 2.53 -5.43
CA LYS A 251 -28.64 1.66 -6.61
C LYS A 251 -27.28 1.19 -7.12
N LEU A 252 -26.21 1.91 -6.78
CA LEU A 252 -24.84 1.55 -7.17
C LEU A 252 -24.40 0.31 -6.41
N GLN A 253 -24.26 -0.82 -7.10
CA GLN A 253 -23.92 -2.11 -6.52
C GLN A 253 -22.68 -2.73 -7.17
N LYS A 254 -22.38 -2.34 -8.43
CA LYS A 254 -21.23 -2.83 -9.19
C LYS A 254 -20.18 -1.75 -9.27
N ILE A 255 -19.10 -1.91 -8.51
CA ILE A 255 -18.02 -0.94 -8.41
C ILE A 255 -16.82 -1.43 -9.21
N ILE A 256 -16.37 -0.63 -10.16
CA ILE A 256 -15.24 -0.92 -11.03
C ILE A 256 -14.12 0.06 -10.70
N LEU A 257 -13.02 -0.46 -10.16
CA LEU A 257 -11.86 0.33 -9.76
C LEU A 257 -10.90 0.46 -10.95
N CYS A 258 -10.92 1.61 -11.62
CA CYS A 258 -10.14 1.95 -12.82
C CYS A 258 -8.93 2.84 -12.48
N LEU A 259 -8.22 2.52 -11.40
CA LEU A 259 -7.04 3.28 -10.97
C LEU A 259 -5.84 3.01 -11.88
N ASP A 260 -4.80 3.83 -11.73
CA ASP A 260 -3.58 3.74 -12.54
C ASP A 260 -2.95 2.34 -12.45
N HIS A 261 -2.39 1.88 -13.56
CA HIS A 261 -1.69 0.60 -13.65
C HIS A 261 -0.22 0.76 -13.25
N ASP A 262 -0.02 1.35 -12.08
CA ASP A 262 1.26 1.45 -11.41
C ASP A 262 1.18 0.88 -9.99
N ALA A 263 2.32 0.79 -9.30
CA ALA A 263 2.38 0.17 -7.98
C ALA A 263 1.45 0.86 -6.97
N ALA A 264 1.27 2.18 -7.05
CA ALA A 264 0.42 2.95 -6.14
C ALA A 264 -1.08 2.72 -6.42
N GLY A 265 -1.48 2.75 -7.70
CA GLY A 265 -2.86 2.50 -8.13
C GLY A 265 -3.30 1.06 -7.85
N ILE A 266 -2.42 0.07 -8.07
CA ILE A 266 -2.68 -1.34 -7.76
C ILE A 266 -2.88 -1.55 -6.26
N GLU A 267 -2.04 -0.94 -5.42
CA GLU A 267 -2.17 -0.98 -3.97
C GLU A 267 -3.48 -0.31 -3.51
N ALA A 268 -3.78 0.87 -4.05
CA ALA A 268 -5.00 1.60 -3.74
C ALA A 268 -6.25 0.82 -4.12
N ALA A 269 -6.27 0.15 -5.29
CA ALA A 269 -7.38 -0.71 -5.71
C ALA A 269 -7.62 -1.86 -4.74
N GLY A 270 -6.55 -2.49 -4.22
CA GLY A 270 -6.64 -3.52 -3.19
C GLY A 270 -7.28 -2.99 -1.89
N ARG A 271 -6.76 -1.86 -1.40
CA ARG A 271 -7.27 -1.20 -0.19
C ARG A 271 -8.73 -0.75 -0.33
N LEU A 272 -9.10 -0.16 -1.47
CA LEU A 272 -10.48 0.26 -1.72
C LEU A 272 -11.43 -0.94 -1.83
N THR A 273 -10.98 -2.07 -2.37
CA THR A 273 -11.77 -3.31 -2.39
C THR A 273 -12.06 -3.81 -0.98
N ASP A 274 -11.09 -3.76 -0.07
CA ASP A 274 -11.29 -4.15 1.33
C ASP A 274 -12.27 -3.19 2.04
N ILE A 275 -12.13 -1.88 1.86
CA ILE A 275 -13.06 -0.86 2.39
C ILE A 275 -14.49 -1.10 1.86
N LEU A 276 -14.65 -1.37 0.56
CA LEU A 276 -15.96 -1.65 -0.04
C LEU A 276 -16.61 -2.90 0.57
N ARG A 277 -15.82 -3.94 0.82
CA ARG A 277 -16.30 -5.18 1.46
C ARG A 277 -16.75 -4.91 2.90
N GLU A 278 -16.03 -4.11 3.68
CA GLU A 278 -16.41 -3.69 5.03
C GLU A 278 -17.74 -2.90 5.04
N HIS A 279 -18.02 -2.15 3.96
CA HIS A 279 -19.30 -1.45 3.77
C HIS A 279 -20.40 -2.31 3.13
N GLY A 280 -20.16 -3.61 2.93
CA GLY A 280 -21.15 -4.56 2.42
C GLY A 280 -21.22 -4.67 0.89
N TYR A 281 -20.34 -4.00 0.14
CA TYR A 281 -20.29 -4.12 -1.32
C TYR A 281 -19.47 -5.33 -1.75
N THR A 282 -20.13 -6.35 -2.28
CA THR A 282 -19.51 -7.62 -2.68
C THR A 282 -19.15 -7.68 -4.17
N GLN A 283 -19.66 -6.77 -4.99
CA GLN A 283 -19.42 -6.72 -6.43
C GLN A 283 -18.45 -5.56 -6.78
N ALA A 284 -17.24 -5.64 -6.21
CA ALA A 284 -16.17 -4.72 -6.50
C ALA A 284 -15.02 -5.46 -7.20
N ALA A 285 -14.52 -4.92 -8.32
CA ALA A 285 -13.42 -5.50 -9.07
C ALA A 285 -12.52 -4.42 -9.70
N PRO A 286 -11.19 -4.63 -9.74
CA PRO A 286 -10.31 -3.77 -10.50
C PRO A 286 -10.47 -4.02 -12.01
N LEU A 287 -10.46 -2.94 -12.78
CA LEU A 287 -10.29 -2.91 -14.23
C LEU A 287 -9.04 -2.07 -14.53
N ARG A 288 -8.05 -2.67 -15.15
CA ARG A 288 -6.77 -2.02 -15.42
C ARG A 288 -6.68 -1.59 -16.87
N SER A 289 -6.07 -0.43 -17.10
CA SER A 289 -5.57 -0.04 -18.42
C SER A 289 -4.49 -1.01 -18.92
N THR A 290 -4.29 -1.08 -20.21
CA THR A 290 -3.19 -1.84 -20.84
C THR A 290 -1.84 -1.20 -20.53
N ASN A 291 -1.79 0.11 -20.59
CA ASN A 291 -0.63 0.93 -20.28
C ASN A 291 -0.72 1.50 -18.85
N LYS A 292 0.11 2.46 -18.49
CA LYS A 292 0.22 3.02 -17.15
C LYS A 292 -1.11 3.57 -16.61
N ASP A 293 -1.90 4.22 -17.44
CA ASP A 293 -3.19 4.82 -17.12
C ASP A 293 -4.08 4.90 -18.36
N TRP A 294 -5.32 5.33 -18.22
CA TRP A 294 -6.27 5.42 -19.33
C TRP A 294 -5.93 6.52 -20.34
N ASP A 295 -5.24 7.57 -19.94
CA ASP A 295 -4.71 8.58 -20.83
C ASP A 295 -3.62 8.01 -21.76
N GLU A 296 -2.78 7.10 -21.23
CA GLU A 296 -1.77 6.42 -22.03
C GLU A 296 -2.38 5.38 -23.00
N ASP A 297 -3.46 4.67 -22.62
CA ASP A 297 -4.21 3.81 -23.55
C ASP A 297 -4.82 4.62 -24.70
N LEU A 298 -5.36 5.81 -24.39
CA LEU A 298 -5.90 6.69 -25.41
C LEU A 298 -4.82 7.24 -26.35
N LYS A 299 -3.63 7.56 -25.85
CA LYS A 299 -2.48 7.95 -26.68
C LYS A 299 -2.06 6.83 -27.63
N GLU A 300 -1.97 5.59 -27.14
CA GLU A 300 -1.66 4.43 -27.97
C GLU A 300 -2.67 4.27 -29.11
N GLN A 301 -3.97 4.45 -28.85
CA GLN A 301 -5.00 4.41 -29.87
C GLN A 301 -4.78 5.47 -30.98
N HIS A 302 -4.14 6.59 -30.62
CA HIS A 302 -3.77 7.65 -31.57
C HIS A 302 -2.38 7.46 -32.20
N GLY A 303 -1.74 6.29 -32.01
CA GLY A 303 -0.44 5.95 -32.59
C GLY A 303 0.75 6.66 -31.95
N LEU A 304 0.59 7.17 -30.71
CA LEU A 304 1.65 7.75 -29.92
C LEU A 304 2.26 6.66 -29.02
N GLU A 305 3.53 6.81 -28.64
CA GLU A 305 4.21 5.88 -27.75
C GLU A 305 3.68 6.05 -26.30
N PRO A 306 3.04 5.02 -25.71
CA PRO A 306 2.50 5.10 -24.37
C PRO A 306 3.56 4.80 -23.31
N GLN A 307 3.32 5.22 -22.08
CA GLN A 307 4.09 4.76 -20.92
C GLN A 307 3.62 3.34 -20.54
N PRO A 308 4.56 2.38 -20.38
CA PRO A 308 4.20 1.01 -20.02
C PRO A 308 3.64 0.93 -18.59
N PRO A 309 2.85 -0.12 -18.28
CA PRO A 309 2.37 -0.36 -16.94
C PRO A 309 3.52 -0.73 -15.99
N GLU A 310 3.33 -0.46 -14.70
CA GLU A 310 4.27 -0.85 -13.65
C GLU A 310 3.59 -1.84 -12.71
N GLU A 311 4.05 -3.10 -12.73
CA GLU A 311 3.50 -4.11 -11.84
C GLU A 311 3.96 -3.90 -10.39
N HIS A 312 3.02 -4.11 -9.45
CA HIS A 312 3.33 -4.04 -8.03
C HIS A 312 4.29 -5.18 -7.61
N PRO A 313 5.40 -4.90 -6.90
CA PRO A 313 6.39 -5.92 -6.51
C PRO A 313 5.79 -7.15 -5.82
N GLN A 314 4.73 -6.99 -5.03
CA GLN A 314 4.05 -8.13 -4.40
C GLN A 314 3.35 -9.04 -5.43
N LEU A 315 2.84 -8.51 -6.54
CA LEU A 315 2.25 -9.33 -7.61
C LEU A 315 3.33 -10.07 -8.40
N ILE A 316 4.47 -9.42 -8.65
CA ILE A 316 5.62 -10.05 -9.32
C ILE A 316 6.08 -11.30 -8.55
N VAL A 317 6.24 -11.19 -7.22
CA VAL A 317 6.74 -12.30 -6.40
C VAL A 317 5.66 -13.31 -5.99
N ALA A 318 4.38 -12.91 -5.99
CA ALA A 318 3.27 -13.75 -5.50
C ALA A 318 3.14 -15.06 -6.30
N GLY A 319 3.32 -15.02 -7.61
CA GLY A 319 3.27 -16.21 -8.46
C GLY A 319 4.26 -17.27 -8.00
N THR A 320 5.54 -16.93 -7.95
CA THR A 320 6.63 -17.83 -7.54
C THR A 320 6.44 -18.39 -6.13
N ILE A 321 6.01 -17.53 -5.19
CA ILE A 321 5.80 -17.96 -3.79
C ILE A 321 4.59 -18.90 -3.70
N CYS A 322 3.48 -18.59 -4.35
CA CYS A 322 2.30 -19.47 -4.34
C CYS A 322 2.59 -20.80 -5.05
N GLU A 323 3.40 -20.83 -6.12
CA GLU A 323 3.86 -22.08 -6.74
C GLU A 323 4.69 -22.92 -5.77
N ARG A 324 5.62 -22.32 -4.99
CA ARG A 324 6.38 -23.02 -3.94
C ARG A 324 5.46 -23.57 -2.85
N ILE A 325 4.46 -22.81 -2.43
CA ILE A 325 3.43 -23.26 -1.47
C ILE A 325 2.66 -24.47 -2.04
N GLY A 326 2.22 -24.40 -3.28
CA GLY A 326 1.56 -25.53 -3.97
C GLY A 326 2.44 -26.78 -4.04
N ALA A 327 3.73 -26.63 -4.35
CA ALA A 327 4.68 -27.73 -4.33
C ALA A 327 4.84 -28.34 -2.91
N LYS A 328 4.90 -27.52 -1.88
CA LYS A 328 4.96 -27.98 -0.47
C LYS A 328 3.67 -28.69 -0.03
N CYS A 329 2.50 -28.34 -0.59
CA CYS A 329 1.24 -29.04 -0.32
C CYS A 329 1.32 -30.55 -0.63
N LYS A 330 2.12 -30.96 -1.63
CA LYS A 330 2.31 -32.37 -2.00
C LYS A 330 3.07 -33.17 -0.90
N ALA A 331 3.85 -32.48 -0.06
CA ALA A 331 4.69 -33.09 0.96
C ALA A 331 4.09 -33.05 2.37
N VAL A 332 3.08 -32.21 2.60
CA VAL A 332 2.43 -32.05 3.91
C VAL A 332 1.11 -32.86 3.98
N ARG A 333 0.67 -33.14 5.19
CA ARG A 333 -0.60 -33.86 5.43
C ARG A 333 -1.56 -32.97 6.23
N PRO A 334 -2.81 -32.80 5.79
CA PRO A 334 -3.77 -31.91 6.45
C PRO A 334 -4.02 -32.28 7.93
N GLU A 335 -3.91 -33.57 8.30
CA GLU A 335 -4.09 -34.04 9.68
C GLU A 335 -2.98 -33.53 10.62
N GLN A 336 -1.86 -33.09 10.05
CA GLN A 336 -0.71 -32.58 10.81
C GLN A 336 -0.80 -31.08 11.07
N ALA A 337 -1.72 -30.35 10.44
CA ALA A 337 -1.80 -28.90 10.52
C ALA A 337 -1.94 -28.39 11.94
N SER A 338 -2.80 -29.02 12.76
CA SER A 338 -3.11 -28.59 14.12
C SER A 338 -1.90 -28.61 15.08
N TYR A 339 -0.95 -29.53 14.89
CA TYR A 339 0.23 -29.60 15.76
C TYR A 339 1.51 -29.07 15.10
N GLN A 340 1.61 -29.06 13.77
CA GLN A 340 2.80 -28.55 13.09
C GLN A 340 2.84 -27.02 13.02
N ILE A 341 1.69 -26.36 12.80
CA ILE A 341 1.62 -24.90 12.67
C ILE A 341 2.15 -24.19 13.93
N PRO A 342 1.77 -24.54 15.17
CA PRO A 342 2.33 -23.89 16.35
C PRO A 342 3.85 -24.05 16.45
N ARG A 343 4.36 -25.24 16.12
CA ARG A 343 5.79 -25.52 16.12
C ARG A 343 6.54 -24.69 15.07
N LEU A 344 6.00 -24.60 13.86
CA LEU A 344 6.58 -23.79 12.80
C LEU A 344 6.53 -22.30 13.13
N LEU A 345 5.46 -21.83 13.77
CA LEU A 345 5.34 -20.44 14.21
C LEU A 345 6.42 -20.09 15.24
N GLN A 346 6.69 -20.97 16.19
CA GLN A 346 7.78 -20.80 17.15
C GLN A 346 9.15 -20.81 16.47
N GLN A 347 9.36 -21.72 15.49
CA GLN A 347 10.59 -21.76 14.70
C GLN A 347 10.76 -20.48 13.88
N TYR A 348 9.69 -19.95 13.28
CA TYR A 348 9.69 -18.68 12.60
C TYR A 348 10.14 -17.53 13.51
N GLN A 349 9.57 -17.42 14.71
CA GLN A 349 9.97 -16.39 15.68
C GLN A 349 11.44 -16.52 16.08
N ASN A 350 11.92 -17.75 16.32
CA ASN A 350 13.31 -18.01 16.63
C ASN A 350 14.26 -17.64 15.46
N ASP A 351 13.89 -17.99 14.21
CA ASP A 351 14.72 -17.68 13.06
C ASP A 351 14.72 -16.18 12.73
N LEU A 352 13.61 -15.46 12.97
CA LEU A 352 13.59 -13.99 12.93
C LEU A 352 14.51 -13.37 13.98
N HIS A 353 14.49 -13.90 15.20
CA HIS A 353 15.36 -13.43 16.29
C HIS A 353 16.85 -13.56 15.91
N TRP A 354 17.21 -14.62 15.21
CA TRP A 354 18.58 -14.90 14.79
C TRP A 354 18.93 -14.32 13.40
N GLY A 355 18.09 -13.47 12.80
CA GLY A 355 18.31 -12.88 11.49
C GLY A 355 18.31 -13.89 10.34
N ARG A 356 17.72 -15.07 10.51
CA ARG A 356 17.66 -16.14 9.52
C ARG A 356 16.40 -16.00 8.66
N PHE A 357 16.28 -14.87 7.96
CA PHE A 357 15.04 -14.48 7.28
C PHE A 357 14.57 -15.49 6.24
N GLU A 358 15.45 -16.07 5.43
CA GLU A 358 15.09 -17.08 4.43
C GLU A 358 14.40 -18.29 5.06
N ARG A 359 14.96 -18.79 6.20
CA ARG A 359 14.35 -19.92 6.92
C ARG A 359 13.03 -19.54 7.58
N ALA A 360 12.96 -18.33 8.11
CA ALA A 360 11.71 -17.82 8.66
C ALA A 360 10.62 -17.77 7.55
N MET A 361 10.94 -17.25 6.38
CA MET A 361 10.00 -17.23 5.24
C MET A 361 9.60 -18.64 4.79
N ASP A 362 10.53 -19.59 4.79
CA ASP A 362 10.26 -21.00 4.47
C ASP A 362 9.26 -21.65 5.45
N HIS A 363 9.33 -21.31 6.75
CA HIS A 363 8.34 -21.76 7.72
C HIS A 363 6.94 -21.19 7.44
N MET A 364 6.84 -19.92 7.04
CA MET A 364 5.56 -19.30 6.67
C MET A 364 4.96 -19.94 5.41
N GLU A 365 5.78 -20.22 4.40
CA GLU A 365 5.33 -20.97 3.22
C GLU A 365 4.81 -22.37 3.61
N THR A 366 5.50 -23.05 4.51
CA THR A 366 5.10 -24.38 4.99
C THR A 366 3.81 -24.34 5.80
N MET A 367 3.61 -23.32 6.64
CA MET A 367 2.34 -23.12 7.36
C MET A 367 1.20 -22.83 6.38
N SER A 368 1.45 -21.97 5.36
CA SER A 368 0.47 -21.73 4.30
C SER A 368 0.11 -23.01 3.55
N ALA A 369 1.08 -23.86 3.22
CA ALA A 369 0.86 -25.15 2.55
C ALA A 369 0.04 -26.12 3.42
N LEU A 370 0.32 -26.18 4.72
CA LEU A 370 -0.47 -26.99 5.68
C LEU A 370 -1.94 -26.49 5.72
N ALA A 371 -2.15 -25.19 5.85
CA ALA A 371 -3.51 -24.63 5.87
C ALA A 371 -4.23 -24.88 4.54
N LEU A 372 -3.56 -24.67 3.40
CA LEU A 372 -4.12 -24.92 2.08
C LEU A 372 -4.45 -26.42 1.87
N SER A 373 -3.63 -27.33 2.39
CA SER A 373 -3.91 -28.77 2.32
C SER A 373 -5.22 -29.15 3.03
N VAL A 374 -5.54 -28.48 4.13
CA VAL A 374 -6.82 -28.64 4.82
C VAL A 374 -7.97 -28.13 3.95
N VAL A 375 -7.83 -26.97 3.32
CA VAL A 375 -8.82 -26.44 2.36
C VAL A 375 -9.10 -27.45 1.25
N LEU A 376 -8.05 -28.01 0.64
CA LEU A 376 -8.19 -29.01 -0.45
C LEU A 376 -8.90 -30.29 0.03
N ARG A 377 -8.63 -30.74 1.27
CA ARG A 377 -9.34 -31.86 1.90
C ARG A 377 -10.83 -31.55 2.06
N GLU A 378 -11.17 -30.39 2.61
CA GLU A 378 -12.57 -29.99 2.83
C GLU A 378 -13.32 -29.86 1.51
N CYS A 379 -12.72 -29.27 0.48
CA CYS A 379 -13.28 -29.20 -0.88
C CYS A 379 -13.57 -30.60 -1.43
N ARG A 380 -12.65 -31.54 -1.27
CA ARG A 380 -12.81 -32.94 -1.72
C ARG A 380 -13.99 -33.62 -0.99
N GLN A 381 -14.17 -33.37 0.30
CA GLN A 381 -15.31 -33.89 1.08
C GLN A 381 -16.67 -33.28 0.66
N MET A 382 -16.63 -32.10 0.02
CA MET A 382 -17.82 -31.46 -0.57
C MET A 382 -18.01 -31.81 -2.07
N GLY A 383 -17.26 -32.78 -2.59
CA GLY A 383 -17.36 -33.24 -3.98
C GLY A 383 -16.55 -32.40 -4.99
N THR A 384 -15.78 -31.41 -4.57
CA THR A 384 -14.91 -30.61 -5.44
C THR A 384 -13.47 -31.06 -5.29
N VAL A 385 -12.91 -31.68 -6.32
CA VAL A 385 -11.51 -32.12 -6.33
C VAL A 385 -10.65 -31.05 -7.00
N LEU A 386 -9.76 -30.43 -6.23
CA LEU A 386 -8.78 -29.46 -6.72
C LEU A 386 -7.38 -30.07 -6.60
N THR A 387 -6.52 -29.79 -7.60
CA THR A 387 -5.09 -30.09 -7.50
C THR A 387 -4.39 -29.04 -6.64
N GLU A 388 -3.18 -29.36 -6.18
CA GLU A 388 -2.35 -28.43 -5.40
C GLU A 388 -2.00 -27.18 -6.23
N GLU A 389 -1.78 -27.33 -7.55
CA GLU A 389 -1.55 -26.21 -8.47
C GLU A 389 -2.80 -25.31 -8.61
N GLN A 390 -3.99 -25.89 -8.68
CA GLN A 390 -5.25 -25.14 -8.70
C GLN A 390 -5.44 -24.41 -7.36
N GLY A 391 -5.15 -25.06 -6.25
CA GLY A 391 -5.16 -24.47 -4.92
C GLY A 391 -4.20 -23.28 -4.80
N ALA A 392 -2.98 -23.43 -5.32
CA ALA A 392 -1.97 -22.37 -5.35
C ALA A 392 -2.41 -21.15 -6.18
N ARG A 393 -3.00 -21.38 -7.37
CA ARG A 393 -3.56 -20.29 -8.20
C ARG A 393 -4.73 -19.61 -7.52
N PHE A 394 -5.58 -20.37 -6.83
CA PHE A 394 -6.68 -19.82 -6.05
C PHE A 394 -6.16 -18.98 -4.88
N LEU A 395 -5.12 -19.44 -4.16
CA LEU A 395 -4.45 -18.67 -3.14
C LEU A 395 -3.89 -17.35 -3.72
N GLN A 396 -3.19 -17.42 -4.86
CA GLN A 396 -2.64 -16.24 -5.54
C GLN A 396 -3.70 -15.21 -5.88
N SER A 397 -4.88 -15.62 -6.35
CA SER A 397 -5.98 -14.71 -6.72
C SER A 397 -6.54 -13.91 -5.53
N HIS A 398 -6.24 -14.31 -4.29
CA HIS A 398 -6.64 -13.62 -3.05
C HIS A 398 -5.50 -12.76 -2.48
N ILE A 399 -4.35 -12.69 -3.14
CA ILE A 399 -3.25 -11.81 -2.74
C ILE A 399 -3.47 -10.43 -3.36
N HIS A 400 -3.90 -9.49 -2.55
CA HIS A 400 -4.04 -8.10 -2.95
C HIS A 400 -2.90 -7.27 -2.34
N PRO A 401 -2.19 -6.48 -3.16
CA PRO A 401 -1.17 -5.56 -2.64
C PRO A 401 -1.85 -4.45 -1.86
N HIS A 402 -1.49 -4.31 -0.59
CA HIS A 402 -1.88 -3.17 0.24
C HIS A 402 -0.86 -2.99 1.36
N GLN A 403 -0.82 -1.79 1.96
CA GLN A 403 0.13 -1.52 3.03
C GLN A 403 -0.15 -2.38 4.26
N ASN A 404 0.66 -3.41 4.45
CA ASN A 404 0.75 -4.15 5.71
C ASN A 404 1.58 -3.33 6.71
N ARG A 405 0.89 -2.63 7.62
CA ARG A 405 1.50 -1.82 8.69
C ARG A 405 1.94 -2.69 9.87
N GLY A 406 2.63 -3.76 9.67
CA GLY A 406 3.08 -4.60 10.76
C GLY A 406 4.53 -5.05 10.58
N SER A 407 5.27 -5.16 11.67
CA SER A 407 6.57 -5.84 11.66
C SER A 407 6.37 -7.34 11.41
N LEU A 408 7.41 -8.03 10.97
CA LEU A 408 7.38 -9.49 10.84
C LEU A 408 7.01 -10.19 12.18
N LYS A 409 7.43 -9.60 13.30
CA LYS A 409 7.09 -10.08 14.65
C LYS A 409 5.61 -9.91 14.99
N THR A 410 5.03 -8.75 14.67
CA THR A 410 3.59 -8.47 14.86
C THR A 410 2.72 -9.45 14.07
N ARG A 411 3.11 -9.74 12.82
CA ARG A 411 2.41 -10.70 11.96
C ARG A 411 2.41 -12.12 12.54
N ALA A 412 3.49 -12.53 13.22
CA ALA A 412 3.52 -13.82 13.90
C ALA A 412 2.46 -13.93 14.99
N THR A 413 2.28 -12.86 15.77
CA THR A 413 1.25 -12.82 16.83
C THR A 413 -0.16 -12.87 16.25
N GLU A 414 -0.42 -12.10 15.20
CA GLU A 414 -1.71 -12.10 14.49
C GLU A 414 -2.04 -13.48 13.91
N ILE A 415 -1.10 -14.11 13.20
CA ILE A 415 -1.25 -15.47 12.67
C ILE A 415 -1.50 -16.49 13.78
N GLY A 416 -0.84 -16.35 14.92
CA GLY A 416 -1.09 -17.19 16.09
C GLY A 416 -2.53 -17.06 16.60
N MET A 417 -3.08 -15.86 16.69
CA MET A 417 -4.48 -15.62 17.08
C MET A 417 -5.46 -16.15 16.03
N GLU A 418 -5.21 -15.92 14.75
CA GLU A 418 -6.00 -16.46 13.65
C GLU A 418 -6.05 -18.00 13.73
N PHE A 419 -4.89 -18.63 13.92
CA PHE A 419 -4.80 -20.08 14.05
C PHE A 419 -5.63 -20.64 15.23
N GLN A 420 -5.62 -19.99 16.40
CA GLN A 420 -6.47 -20.38 17.52
C GLN A 420 -7.97 -20.27 17.17
N SER A 421 -8.35 -19.21 16.47
CA SER A 421 -9.73 -19.04 15.99
C SER A 421 -10.13 -20.16 15.00
N VAL A 422 -9.22 -20.55 14.12
CA VAL A 422 -9.47 -21.64 13.15
C VAL A 422 -9.64 -22.97 13.87
N LEU A 423 -8.78 -23.29 14.85
CA LEU A 423 -8.90 -24.52 15.64
C LEU A 423 -10.21 -24.60 16.44
N ALA A 424 -10.67 -23.48 16.99
CA ALA A 424 -11.94 -23.44 17.70
C ALA A 424 -13.14 -23.78 16.77
N LYS A 425 -13.08 -23.38 15.50
CA LYS A 425 -14.09 -23.71 14.48
C LYS A 425 -13.98 -25.17 13.99
N ASP A 426 -12.77 -25.73 13.95
CA ASP A 426 -12.51 -27.11 13.49
C ASP A 426 -12.78 -28.17 14.58
N ALA A 427 -12.77 -27.77 15.85
CA ALA A 427 -12.97 -28.67 17.01
C ALA A 427 -14.42 -29.16 17.21
N VAL A 428 -15.37 -28.78 16.37
CA VAL A 428 -16.75 -29.26 16.42
C VAL A 428 -16.79 -30.71 15.92
N GLY A 429 -16.68 -31.65 16.85
CA GLY A 429 -16.70 -33.08 16.54
C GLY A 429 -18.08 -33.57 16.10
N GLY A 430 -18.10 -34.51 15.15
CA GLY A 430 -19.31 -35.16 14.64
C GLY A 430 -19.44 -35.10 13.10
N ILE A 431 -20.62 -35.51 12.60
CA ILE A 431 -20.92 -35.39 11.17
C ILE A 431 -21.22 -33.92 10.86
N ARG A 432 -20.27 -33.27 10.18
CA ARG A 432 -20.39 -31.85 9.81
C ARG A 432 -21.33 -31.66 8.63
N THR A 433 -22.17 -30.65 8.72
CA THR A 433 -23.00 -30.17 7.60
C THR A 433 -22.14 -29.54 6.51
N GLU A 434 -22.70 -29.41 5.31
CA GLU A 434 -22.03 -28.74 4.20
C GLU A 434 -21.69 -27.28 4.52
N VAL A 435 -22.54 -26.60 5.28
CA VAL A 435 -22.32 -25.21 5.74
C VAL A 435 -21.10 -25.14 6.68
N GLU A 436 -20.98 -26.06 7.62
CA GLU A 436 -19.85 -26.13 8.55
C GLU A 436 -18.54 -26.45 7.83
N LYS A 437 -18.57 -27.35 6.84
CA LYS A 437 -17.38 -27.64 6.00
C LYS A 437 -16.94 -26.42 5.20
N LYS A 438 -17.88 -25.65 4.62
CA LYS A 438 -17.58 -24.40 3.92
C LYS A 438 -16.96 -23.36 4.86
N ALA A 439 -17.54 -23.19 6.07
CA ALA A 439 -17.02 -22.27 7.07
C ALA A 439 -15.59 -22.66 7.54
N THR A 440 -15.34 -23.96 7.74
CA THR A 440 -14.01 -24.48 8.06
C THR A 440 -13.03 -24.22 6.92
N ALA A 441 -13.40 -24.56 5.68
CA ALA A 441 -12.54 -24.32 4.51
C ALA A 441 -12.20 -22.84 4.34
N SER A 442 -13.17 -21.93 4.54
CA SER A 442 -12.94 -20.47 4.48
C SER A 442 -11.96 -20.01 5.55
N ALA A 443 -12.11 -20.46 6.81
CA ALA A 443 -11.20 -20.08 7.89
C ALA A 443 -9.77 -20.56 7.66
N TRP A 444 -9.58 -21.80 7.18
CA TRP A 444 -8.26 -22.30 6.82
C TRP A 444 -7.66 -21.59 5.60
N LEU A 445 -8.49 -21.17 4.64
CA LEU A 445 -8.04 -20.38 3.51
C LEU A 445 -7.55 -18.99 3.95
N GLU A 446 -8.26 -18.32 4.83
CA GLU A 446 -7.84 -17.02 5.39
C GLU A 446 -6.48 -17.15 6.08
N LEU A 447 -6.28 -18.20 6.89
CA LEU A 447 -4.98 -18.49 7.51
C LEU A 447 -3.88 -18.77 6.46
N ALA A 448 -4.20 -19.54 5.40
CA ALA A 448 -3.24 -19.80 4.32
C ALA A 448 -2.81 -18.49 3.62
N ILE A 449 -3.75 -17.59 3.36
CA ILE A 449 -3.52 -16.27 2.78
C ILE A 449 -2.64 -15.42 3.72
N SER A 450 -2.97 -15.37 5.01
CA SER A 450 -2.22 -14.61 6.02
C SER A 450 -0.76 -15.08 6.11
N CYS A 451 -0.53 -16.40 6.11
CA CYS A 451 0.81 -16.97 6.09
C CYS A 451 1.56 -16.65 4.78
N ALA A 452 0.90 -16.77 3.61
CA ALA A 452 1.52 -16.48 2.31
C ALA A 452 1.91 -15.01 2.15
N LYS A 453 1.12 -14.08 2.69
CA LYS A 453 1.40 -12.63 2.63
C LYS A 453 2.74 -12.24 3.25
N VAL A 454 3.23 -13.00 4.24
CA VAL A 454 4.50 -12.69 4.93
C VAL A 454 5.71 -12.83 4.00
N PRO A 455 6.00 -14.01 3.39
CA PRO A 455 7.12 -14.14 2.47
C PRO A 455 6.94 -13.31 1.20
N ILE A 456 5.70 -13.13 0.71
CA ILE A 456 5.42 -12.27 -0.44
C ILE A 456 5.83 -10.82 -0.13
N LYS A 457 5.45 -10.29 1.02
CA LYS A 457 5.85 -8.93 1.43
C LYS A 457 7.36 -8.81 1.58
N TYR A 458 8.00 -9.76 2.26
CA TYR A 458 9.44 -9.76 2.46
C TYR A 458 10.21 -9.73 1.13
N CYS A 459 9.88 -10.63 0.20
CA CYS A 459 10.52 -10.69 -1.12
C CYS A 459 10.20 -9.45 -1.97
N ALA A 460 9.00 -8.88 -1.86
CA ALA A 460 8.64 -7.65 -2.56
C ALA A 460 9.41 -6.42 -2.04
N ASP A 461 9.62 -6.33 -0.74
CA ASP A 461 10.43 -5.26 -0.14
C ASP A 461 11.90 -5.35 -0.58
N GLU A 462 12.44 -6.57 -0.67
CA GLU A 462 13.78 -6.83 -1.23
C GLU A 462 13.87 -6.45 -2.71
N LEU A 463 12.88 -6.81 -3.52
CA LEU A 463 12.80 -6.45 -4.94
C LEU A 463 12.74 -4.92 -5.13
N ARG A 464 11.91 -4.23 -4.34
CA ARG A 464 11.86 -2.74 -4.37
C ARG A 464 13.22 -2.11 -4.04
N ARG A 465 13.94 -2.67 -3.08
CA ARG A 465 15.27 -2.18 -2.71
C ARG A 465 16.24 -2.32 -3.88
N GLN A 466 16.28 -3.50 -4.51
CA GLN A 466 17.13 -3.76 -5.67
C GLN A 466 16.80 -2.83 -6.84
N GLN A 467 15.53 -2.67 -7.18
CA GLN A 467 15.08 -1.76 -8.25
C GLN A 467 15.48 -0.30 -7.97
N LYS A 468 15.37 0.13 -6.71
CA LYS A 468 15.78 1.48 -6.31
C LYS A 468 17.30 1.69 -6.42
N GLU A 469 18.09 0.69 -6.04
CA GLU A 469 19.56 0.71 -6.17
C GLU A 469 19.98 0.72 -7.64
N GLU A 470 19.38 -0.11 -8.49
CA GLU A 470 19.64 -0.14 -9.94
C GLU A 470 19.29 1.20 -10.60
N LYS A 471 18.14 1.79 -10.25
CA LYS A 471 17.74 3.10 -10.76
C LYS A 471 18.72 4.20 -10.35
N ALA A 472 19.19 4.21 -9.10
CA ALA A 472 20.16 5.17 -8.62
C ALA A 472 21.51 5.02 -9.35
N LEU A 473 21.96 3.78 -9.62
CA LEU A 473 23.17 3.51 -10.39
C LEU A 473 23.03 3.98 -11.84
N LEU A 474 21.89 3.77 -12.47
CA LEU A 474 21.62 4.22 -13.84
C LEU A 474 21.62 5.75 -13.93
N GLU A 475 20.95 6.44 -13.00
CA GLU A 475 20.93 7.90 -12.92
C GLU A 475 22.36 8.47 -12.71
N ALA A 476 23.16 7.85 -11.85
CA ALA A 476 24.56 8.23 -11.64
C ALA A 476 25.42 8.03 -12.91
N ALA A 477 25.23 6.91 -13.63
CA ALA A 477 25.95 6.63 -14.88
C ALA A 477 25.58 7.64 -15.98
N GLN A 478 24.30 8.00 -16.11
CA GLN A 478 23.83 9.01 -17.06
C GLN A 478 24.38 10.40 -16.72
N ALA A 479 24.42 10.77 -15.44
CA ALA A 479 25.02 12.02 -15.01
C ALA A 479 26.53 12.09 -15.36
N MET A 480 27.27 10.99 -15.18
CA MET A 480 28.70 10.90 -15.56
C MET A 480 28.94 10.98 -17.07
N ALA A 481 28.01 10.42 -17.88
CA ALA A 481 28.11 10.46 -19.34
C ALA A 481 27.76 11.85 -19.93
N SER A 482 27.17 12.72 -19.14
CA SER A 482 26.77 14.09 -19.53
C SER A 482 27.83 15.15 -19.23
N TYR A 483 28.95 14.77 -18.61
CA TYR A 483 30.16 15.56 -18.39
C TYR A 483 31.25 15.17 -19.41
#